data_7a1fb1255049bcea14e561ff9976c532
#
_entry.id   7a1fb1255049bcea14e561ff9976c532
#
_cell.length_a   1.000
_cell.length_b   1.000
_cell.length_c   1.000
_cell.angle_alpha   90.00
_cell.angle_beta   90.00
_cell.angle_gamma   90.00
#
_symmetry.space_group_name_H-M   'P 1'
#
loop_
_entity.id
_entity.type
_entity.pdbx_description
1 polymer ?
#
loop_
_entity_poly.entity_id
_entity_poly.type
_entity_poly.pdbx_seq_one_letter_code
_entity_poly.pdbx_strand_id
1 'polypeptide(L)'
;MTGTIDTSHGPADVYIDGNKVASINTKSDKRKLQQRIFESDTLKEGKHTLKIVNTGTGTEAIGVDAALVLNNGGKGMFQIEYPSYRVNENTKTPIMVKRLGGTKGEATVQFQVNPGSAWQDHFNADGNMELKFADGQTEAQAHVETRRVPGETGDLSFTAVLADPTNGTIIGFNNPATVTIADSEQYTKE
;
A
#
# COMPACT_ATOMS: atom_id res chain seq x y z
N MET A 1 8.29 2.83 -7.66
CA MET A 1 9.16 3.73 -6.87
C MET A 1 8.34 4.35 -5.76
N THR A 2 8.87 4.35 -4.57
CA THR A 2 8.27 5.01 -3.41
C THR A 2 9.09 6.21 -2.99
N GLY A 3 8.44 7.13 -2.32
CA GLY A 3 9.06 8.34 -1.80
C GLY A 3 8.22 9.03 -0.74
N THR A 4 8.77 10.07 -0.17
CA THR A 4 8.05 10.96 0.75
C THR A 4 7.31 12.03 -0.07
N ILE A 5 6.06 12.33 0.33
CA ILE A 5 5.35 13.53 -0.11
C ILE A 5 5.22 14.48 1.08
N ASP A 6 5.41 15.79 0.85
CA ASP A 6 5.49 16.78 1.94
C ASP A 6 5.15 18.18 1.42
N THR A 7 4.95 19.13 2.34
CA THR A 7 4.72 20.55 2.05
C THR A 7 5.92 21.21 1.39
N SER A 8 7.15 20.74 1.68
CA SER A 8 8.42 21.22 1.12
C SER A 8 8.83 20.51 -0.17
N HIS A 9 8.06 19.54 -0.63
CA HIS A 9 8.32 18.81 -1.86
C HIS A 9 7.63 19.47 -3.06
N GLY A 10 8.02 19.05 -4.27
CA GLY A 10 7.58 19.68 -5.50
C GLY A 10 7.54 18.73 -6.69
N PRO A 11 7.49 19.33 -7.91
CA PRO A 11 7.41 18.57 -9.14
C PRO A 11 8.76 17.99 -9.56
N ALA A 12 8.70 16.85 -10.26
CA ALA A 12 9.85 16.23 -10.92
C ALA A 12 9.45 15.53 -12.21
N ASP A 13 10.40 15.41 -13.11
CA ASP A 13 10.31 14.61 -14.31
C ASP A 13 11.05 13.30 -14.13
N VAL A 14 10.41 12.22 -14.57
CA VAL A 14 10.96 10.86 -14.55
C VAL A 14 11.34 10.45 -15.96
N TYR A 15 12.57 9.95 -16.10
CA TYR A 15 13.12 9.49 -17.37
C TYR A 15 13.54 8.02 -17.23
N ILE A 16 13.26 7.24 -18.27
CA ILE A 16 13.78 5.89 -18.44
C ILE A 16 14.55 5.87 -19.78
N ASP A 17 15.80 5.45 -19.73
CA ASP A 17 16.71 5.37 -20.90
C ASP A 17 16.77 6.70 -21.68
N GLY A 18 16.80 7.81 -20.96
CA GLY A 18 16.86 9.15 -21.52
C GLY A 18 15.51 9.72 -22.02
N ASN A 19 14.45 8.90 -22.09
CA ASN A 19 13.12 9.36 -22.50
C ASN A 19 12.29 9.78 -21.28
N LYS A 20 11.65 10.94 -21.35
CA LYS A 20 10.71 11.36 -20.32
C LYS A 20 9.46 10.48 -20.36
N VAL A 21 9.18 9.79 -19.27
CA VAL A 21 8.05 8.86 -19.13
C VAL A 21 6.94 9.37 -18.23
N ALA A 22 7.25 10.29 -17.32
CA ALA A 22 6.25 10.90 -16.46
C ALA A 22 6.69 12.28 -15.93
N SER A 23 5.69 13.09 -15.56
CA SER A 23 5.86 14.20 -14.62
C SER A 23 5.10 13.84 -13.35
N ILE A 24 5.73 13.95 -12.21
CA ILE A 24 5.17 13.66 -10.89
C ILE A 24 5.17 14.93 -10.05
N ASN A 25 4.30 15.00 -9.05
CA ASN A 25 4.33 16.06 -8.05
C ASN A 25 4.22 15.41 -6.67
N THR A 26 5.22 15.63 -5.84
CA THR A 26 5.32 15.08 -4.48
C THR A 26 4.93 16.09 -3.40
N LYS A 27 4.34 17.23 -3.77
CA LYS A 27 3.77 18.20 -2.83
C LYS A 27 2.52 17.64 -2.17
N SER A 28 2.39 17.84 -0.86
CA SER A 28 1.23 17.42 -0.07
C SER A 28 1.07 18.35 1.12
N ASP A 29 -0.16 18.58 1.58
CA ASP A 29 -0.46 19.40 2.78
C ASP A 29 0.07 18.78 4.08
N LYS A 30 0.35 17.48 4.07
CA LYS A 30 0.88 16.73 5.20
C LYS A 30 1.98 15.78 4.71
N ARG A 31 3.00 15.62 5.56
CA ARG A 31 4.05 14.62 5.31
C ARG A 31 3.49 13.22 5.35
N LYS A 32 3.75 12.45 4.28
CA LYS A 32 3.44 11.02 4.20
C LYS A 32 4.68 10.30 3.67
N LEU A 33 5.09 9.26 4.39
CA LEU A 33 6.23 8.43 4.03
C LEU A 33 5.80 7.28 3.13
N GLN A 34 6.76 6.70 2.40
CA GLN A 34 6.61 5.47 1.62
C GLN A 34 5.42 5.49 0.63
N GLN A 35 5.11 6.67 0.10
CA GLN A 35 4.07 6.79 -0.91
C GLN A 35 4.59 6.30 -2.26
N ARG A 36 3.73 5.60 -3.03
CA ARG A 36 4.05 5.27 -4.41
C ARG A 36 3.99 6.55 -5.24
N ILE A 37 5.14 7.01 -5.71
CA ILE A 37 5.28 8.26 -6.46
C ILE A 37 5.43 8.05 -7.97
N PHE A 38 5.81 6.83 -8.39
CA PHE A 38 5.92 6.47 -9.80
C PHE A 38 5.91 4.95 -10.01
N GLU A 39 5.30 4.53 -11.12
CA GLU A 39 5.35 3.17 -11.65
C GLU A 39 5.54 3.24 -13.18
N SER A 40 6.47 2.48 -13.72
CA SER A 40 6.65 2.36 -15.17
C SER A 40 5.77 1.25 -15.75
N ASP A 41 5.49 1.36 -17.03
CA ASP A 41 5.07 0.21 -17.83
C ASP A 41 6.15 -0.88 -17.84
N THR A 42 5.79 -2.07 -18.32
CA THR A 42 6.75 -3.17 -18.48
C THR A 42 7.86 -2.76 -19.45
N LEU A 43 9.09 -2.81 -18.97
CA LEU A 43 10.28 -2.56 -19.77
C LEU A 43 10.70 -3.84 -20.51
N LYS A 44 11.42 -3.69 -21.61
CA LYS A 44 12.07 -4.82 -22.27
C LYS A 44 13.15 -5.39 -21.35
N GLU A 45 13.49 -6.66 -21.53
CA GLU A 45 14.61 -7.24 -20.79
C GLU A 45 15.93 -6.54 -21.16
N GLY A 46 16.70 -6.15 -20.13
CA GLY A 46 17.98 -5.46 -20.34
C GLY A 46 18.35 -4.53 -19.20
N LYS A 47 19.41 -3.77 -19.44
CA LYS A 47 19.87 -2.71 -18.52
C LYS A 47 19.11 -1.43 -18.83
N HIS A 48 18.51 -0.85 -17.81
CA HIS A 48 17.78 0.42 -17.90
C HIS A 48 18.36 1.47 -16.96
N THR A 49 18.20 2.72 -17.34
CA THR A 49 18.62 3.88 -16.53
C THR A 49 17.37 4.64 -16.10
N LEU A 50 17.15 4.74 -14.79
CA LEU A 50 16.14 5.62 -14.18
C LEU A 50 16.81 6.93 -13.80
N LYS A 51 16.25 8.05 -14.28
CA LYS A 51 16.70 9.41 -13.91
C LYS A 51 15.50 10.21 -13.43
N ILE A 52 15.65 10.91 -12.32
CA ILE A 52 14.65 11.82 -11.75
C ILE A 52 15.25 13.22 -11.76
N VAL A 53 14.50 14.16 -12.30
CA VAL A 53 14.91 15.56 -12.40
C VAL A 53 13.91 16.42 -11.65
N ASN A 54 14.37 17.09 -10.59
CA ASN A 54 13.57 18.11 -9.91
C ASN A 54 13.30 19.27 -10.88
N THR A 55 12.03 19.60 -11.09
CA THR A 55 11.59 20.70 -11.95
C THR A 55 10.97 21.86 -11.17
N GLY A 56 11.07 21.83 -9.85
CA GLY A 56 10.67 22.93 -8.98
C GLY A 56 11.52 24.20 -9.24
N THR A 57 10.93 25.35 -9.02
CA THR A 57 11.56 26.65 -9.29
C THR A 57 12.15 27.31 -8.05
N GLY A 58 12.07 26.67 -6.91
CA GLY A 58 12.49 27.20 -5.61
C GLY A 58 13.33 26.20 -4.81
N THR A 59 12.99 26.04 -3.56
CA THR A 59 13.67 25.15 -2.59
C THR A 59 12.99 23.79 -2.46
N GLU A 60 12.08 23.47 -3.38
CA GLU A 60 11.35 22.21 -3.33
C GLU A 60 12.28 21.01 -3.47
N ALA A 61 12.06 20.00 -2.66
CA ALA A 61 12.79 18.76 -2.66
C ALA A 61 12.01 17.62 -3.35
N ILE A 62 12.70 16.57 -3.70
CA ILE A 62 12.13 15.29 -4.09
C ILE A 62 12.73 14.23 -3.17
N GLY A 63 11.86 13.56 -2.41
CA GLY A 63 12.26 12.44 -1.56
C GLY A 63 12.02 11.12 -2.26
N VAL A 64 13.07 10.36 -2.55
CA VAL A 64 12.99 8.99 -3.08
C VAL A 64 13.49 8.04 -2.01
N ASP A 65 12.63 7.12 -1.56
CA ASP A 65 12.97 6.17 -0.50
C ASP A 65 13.50 4.86 -1.11
N ALA A 66 12.82 4.34 -2.15
CA ALA A 66 13.21 3.10 -2.81
C ALA A 66 12.70 3.00 -4.25
N ALA A 67 13.41 2.24 -5.06
CA ALA A 67 12.95 1.76 -6.36
C ALA A 67 12.96 0.23 -6.35
N LEU A 68 11.83 -0.38 -6.64
CA LEU A 68 11.71 -1.82 -6.82
C LEU A 68 11.71 -2.14 -8.32
N VAL A 69 12.61 -3.01 -8.74
CA VAL A 69 12.67 -3.55 -10.09
C VAL A 69 12.15 -4.99 -10.04
N LEU A 70 11.07 -5.25 -10.77
CA LEU A 70 10.51 -6.59 -10.88
C LEU A 70 11.08 -7.29 -12.10
N ASN A 71 11.81 -8.37 -11.87
CA ASN A 71 12.30 -9.29 -12.93
C ASN A 71 11.74 -10.69 -12.67
N ASN A 72 10.43 -10.83 -12.72
CA ASN A 72 9.72 -12.08 -12.42
C ASN A 72 8.84 -12.56 -13.59
N GLY A 73 9.18 -12.18 -14.80
CA GLY A 73 8.46 -12.61 -16.00
C GLY A 73 7.04 -12.03 -16.12
N GLY A 74 6.81 -10.84 -15.58
CA GLY A 74 5.50 -10.18 -15.62
C GLY A 74 4.48 -10.74 -14.62
N LYS A 75 4.93 -11.47 -13.60
CA LYS A 75 4.06 -12.08 -12.58
C LYS A 75 3.58 -11.07 -11.53
N GLY A 76 4.32 -9.95 -11.37
CA GLY A 76 3.94 -8.84 -10.51
C GLY A 76 4.25 -9.02 -9.03
N MET A 77 3.69 -8.11 -8.24
CA MET A 77 3.76 -8.10 -6.77
C MET A 77 2.40 -7.83 -6.17
N PHE A 78 2.16 -8.37 -4.98
CA PHE A 78 0.99 -8.06 -4.18
C PHE A 78 1.28 -6.93 -3.20
N GLN A 79 0.33 -6.01 -3.07
CA GLN A 79 0.45 -4.87 -2.17
C GLN A 79 -0.92 -4.52 -1.60
N ILE A 80 -0.99 -4.25 -0.30
CA ILE A 80 -2.18 -3.61 0.29
C ILE A 80 -2.27 -2.18 -0.27
N GLU A 81 -3.46 -1.76 -0.71
CA GLU A 81 -3.63 -0.51 -1.45
C GLU A 81 -3.12 0.71 -0.68
N TYR A 82 -3.42 0.80 0.62
CA TYR A 82 -2.98 1.89 1.48
C TYR A 82 -2.11 1.38 2.62
N PRO A 83 -1.11 2.16 3.06
CA PRO A 83 -0.26 1.80 4.20
C PRO A 83 -0.99 1.91 5.54
N SER A 84 -2.15 2.60 5.56
CA SER A 84 -2.97 2.76 6.76
C SER A 84 -4.45 2.90 6.40
N TYR A 85 -5.29 2.39 7.29
CA TYR A 85 -6.74 2.49 7.25
C TYR A 85 -7.25 3.04 8.58
N ARG A 86 -8.34 3.81 8.54
CA ARG A 86 -9.11 4.19 9.72
C ARG A 86 -10.52 3.69 9.51
N VAL A 87 -11.00 2.84 10.41
CA VAL A 87 -12.29 2.17 10.32
C VAL A 87 -13.09 2.43 11.59
N ASN A 88 -14.41 2.36 11.52
CA ASN A 88 -15.26 2.48 12.69
C ASN A 88 -15.46 1.12 13.36
N GLU A 89 -15.84 1.14 14.63
CA GLU A 89 -16.35 -0.04 15.32
C GLU A 89 -17.62 -0.58 14.67
N ASN A 90 -17.90 -1.87 14.86
CA ASN A 90 -19.07 -2.58 14.32
C ASN A 90 -19.25 -2.43 12.79
N THR A 91 -18.13 -2.37 12.06
CA THR A 91 -18.16 -2.29 10.59
C THR A 91 -17.44 -3.46 9.95
N LYS A 92 -17.91 -3.83 8.75
CA LYS A 92 -17.21 -4.73 7.86
C LYS A 92 -16.51 -3.90 6.79
N THR A 93 -15.19 -3.82 6.86
CA THR A 93 -14.39 -2.95 5.98
C THR A 93 -13.60 -3.79 4.98
N PRO A 94 -13.69 -3.49 3.68
CA PRO A 94 -12.83 -4.10 2.68
C PRO A 94 -11.41 -3.55 2.76
N ILE A 95 -10.42 -4.43 2.77
CA ILE A 95 -9.01 -4.11 2.59
C ILE A 95 -8.62 -4.58 1.20
N MET A 96 -8.34 -3.62 0.33
CA MET A 96 -8.01 -3.90 -1.07
C MET A 96 -6.55 -4.36 -1.20
N VAL A 97 -6.36 -5.47 -1.90
CA VAL A 97 -5.04 -5.96 -2.30
C VAL A 97 -4.90 -5.79 -3.81
N LYS A 98 -3.85 -5.12 -4.23
CA LYS A 98 -3.51 -4.88 -5.64
C LYS A 98 -2.41 -5.82 -6.10
N ARG A 99 -2.48 -6.25 -7.36
CA ARG A 99 -1.39 -6.93 -8.06
C ARG A 99 -0.80 -5.97 -9.09
N LEU A 100 0.44 -5.56 -8.86
CA LEU A 100 1.12 -4.48 -9.58
C LEU A 100 2.36 -4.99 -10.31
N GLY A 101 2.80 -4.28 -11.36
CA GLY A 101 4.02 -4.61 -12.09
C GLY A 101 3.95 -5.91 -12.90
N GLY A 102 2.74 -6.39 -13.17
CA GLY A 102 2.45 -7.57 -13.98
C GLY A 102 1.37 -8.46 -13.38
N THR A 103 0.64 -9.16 -14.25
CA THR A 103 -0.53 -9.98 -13.85
C THR A 103 -0.50 -11.36 -14.52
N LYS A 104 0.66 -11.79 -15.05
CA LYS A 104 0.78 -13.03 -15.81
C LYS A 104 0.60 -14.27 -14.94
N GLY A 105 -0.37 -15.08 -15.31
CA GLY A 105 -0.72 -16.34 -14.67
C GLY A 105 -1.52 -16.16 -13.38
N GLU A 106 -2.21 -17.21 -12.99
CA GLU A 106 -2.90 -17.29 -11.70
C GLU A 106 -1.89 -17.24 -10.55
N ALA A 107 -2.23 -16.53 -9.47
CA ALA A 107 -1.42 -16.46 -8.26
C ALA A 107 -2.28 -16.25 -7.01
N THR A 108 -1.75 -16.64 -5.86
CA THR A 108 -2.40 -16.47 -4.57
C THR A 108 -1.50 -15.77 -3.58
N VAL A 109 -2.10 -15.18 -2.56
CA VAL A 109 -1.41 -14.57 -1.42
C VAL A 109 -2.26 -14.76 -0.16
N GLN A 110 -1.63 -15.04 0.97
CA GLN A 110 -2.30 -15.10 2.26
C GLN A 110 -2.47 -13.69 2.82
N PHE A 111 -3.70 -13.35 3.19
CA PHE A 111 -4.01 -12.15 3.97
C PHE A 111 -4.15 -12.56 5.44
N GLN A 112 -3.40 -11.91 6.32
CA GLN A 112 -3.35 -12.18 7.74
C GLN A 112 -3.54 -10.88 8.51
N VAL A 113 -4.01 -10.99 9.76
CA VAL A 113 -4.05 -9.88 10.69
C VAL A 113 -3.29 -10.22 11.96
N ASN A 114 -2.46 -9.28 12.42
CA ASN A 114 -1.71 -9.41 13.65
C ASN A 114 -2.23 -8.40 14.66
N PRO A 115 -2.60 -8.83 15.88
CA PRO A 115 -3.01 -7.93 16.95
C PRO A 115 -1.95 -6.86 17.25
N GLY A 116 -2.44 -5.68 17.66
CA GLY A 116 -1.64 -4.58 18.17
C GLY A 116 -2.20 -4.15 19.52
N SER A 117 -2.65 -2.90 19.65
CA SER A 117 -3.47 -2.49 20.81
C SER A 117 -4.89 -3.07 20.73
N ALA A 118 -5.40 -3.36 19.52
CA ALA A 118 -6.63 -4.12 19.32
C ALA A 118 -6.34 -5.62 19.41
N TRP A 119 -7.12 -6.35 20.22
CA TRP A 119 -7.07 -7.80 20.37
C TRP A 119 -8.19 -8.49 19.58
N GLN A 120 -8.21 -9.83 19.62
CA GLN A 120 -9.18 -10.67 18.90
C GLN A 120 -10.65 -10.35 19.19
N ASP A 121 -10.96 -9.77 20.35
CA ASP A 121 -12.32 -9.36 20.71
C ASP A 121 -12.78 -8.11 19.95
N HIS A 122 -11.84 -7.27 19.49
CA HIS A 122 -12.13 -6.02 18.78
C HIS A 122 -12.31 -6.20 17.28
N PHE A 123 -11.87 -7.31 16.73
CA PHE A 123 -12.04 -7.60 15.31
C PHE A 123 -12.17 -9.09 15.04
N ASN A 124 -12.91 -9.42 14.00
CA ASN A 124 -12.88 -10.73 13.38
C ASN A 124 -12.23 -10.57 12.01
N ALA A 125 -11.07 -11.16 11.82
CA ALA A 125 -10.60 -11.45 10.50
C ALA A 125 -11.02 -12.91 10.26
N ASP A 126 -11.71 -13.18 9.18
CA ASP A 126 -11.83 -14.53 8.68
C ASP A 126 -10.42 -15.08 8.58
N GLY A 127 -9.91 -15.76 9.58
CA GLY A 127 -8.53 -16.18 9.79
C GLY A 127 -7.67 -16.19 8.52
N ASN A 128 -6.50 -16.67 8.45
CA ASN A 128 -5.65 -16.64 7.24
C ASN A 128 -6.46 -16.85 5.96
N MET A 129 -6.82 -15.74 5.27
CA MET A 129 -7.64 -15.78 4.07
C MET A 129 -6.72 -15.87 2.85
N GLU A 130 -6.85 -16.92 2.06
CA GLU A 130 -6.21 -16.99 0.75
C GLU A 130 -6.95 -16.12 -0.26
N LEU A 131 -6.27 -15.10 -0.79
CA LEU A 131 -6.76 -14.29 -1.90
C LEU A 131 -6.22 -14.87 -3.21
N LYS A 132 -7.15 -15.17 -4.13
CA LYS A 132 -6.84 -15.71 -5.45
C LYS A 132 -6.94 -14.64 -6.51
N PHE A 133 -5.97 -14.61 -7.39
CA PHE A 133 -5.90 -13.72 -8.54
C PHE A 133 -5.81 -14.56 -9.81
N ALA A 134 -6.81 -14.48 -10.65
CA ALA A 134 -6.77 -15.09 -11.97
C ALA A 134 -5.70 -14.42 -12.86
N ASP A 135 -5.38 -15.04 -13.98
CA ASP A 135 -4.54 -14.43 -15.01
C ASP A 135 -5.16 -13.09 -15.46
N GLY A 136 -4.36 -12.04 -15.48
CA GLY A 136 -4.82 -10.69 -15.80
C GLY A 136 -5.51 -9.92 -14.66
N GLN A 137 -5.86 -10.57 -13.55
CA GLN A 137 -6.54 -9.90 -12.43
C GLN A 137 -5.58 -9.01 -11.64
N THR A 138 -6.03 -7.77 -11.38
CA THR A 138 -5.23 -6.70 -10.75
C THR A 138 -5.58 -6.44 -9.29
N GLU A 139 -6.73 -6.92 -8.80
CA GLU A 139 -7.19 -6.61 -7.43
C GLU A 139 -8.07 -7.73 -6.85
N ALA A 140 -8.04 -7.84 -5.53
CA ALA A 140 -8.91 -8.66 -4.72
C ALA A 140 -9.16 -7.98 -3.37
N GLN A 141 -10.22 -8.39 -2.67
CA GLN A 141 -10.61 -7.83 -1.38
C GLN A 141 -10.51 -8.87 -0.28
N ALA A 142 -9.87 -8.50 0.83
CA ALA A 142 -10.07 -9.12 2.13
C ALA A 142 -11.07 -8.28 2.93
N HIS A 143 -11.75 -8.88 3.90
CA HIS A 143 -12.67 -8.16 4.77
C HIS A 143 -12.23 -8.32 6.22
N VAL A 144 -12.29 -7.21 6.97
CA VAL A 144 -12.12 -7.19 8.42
C VAL A 144 -13.39 -6.66 9.05
N GLU A 145 -13.96 -7.42 9.97
CA GLU A 145 -15.09 -6.98 10.79
C GLU A 145 -14.59 -6.48 12.12
N THR A 146 -14.88 -5.23 12.45
CA THR A 146 -14.55 -4.63 13.74
C THR A 146 -15.71 -4.75 14.69
N ARG A 147 -15.40 -4.84 15.98
CA ARG A 147 -16.38 -4.94 17.07
C ARG A 147 -16.10 -3.90 18.12
N ARG A 148 -17.16 -3.43 18.75
CA ARG A 148 -17.06 -2.63 19.96
C ARG A 148 -16.93 -3.55 21.17
N VAL A 149 -15.94 -3.26 22.02
CA VAL A 149 -15.77 -3.90 23.33
C VAL A 149 -16.17 -2.87 24.40
N PRO A 150 -17.25 -3.10 25.17
CA PRO A 150 -17.70 -2.16 26.18
C PRO A 150 -16.63 -1.90 27.25
N GLY A 151 -16.42 -0.63 27.58
CA GLY A 151 -15.44 -0.20 28.59
C GLY A 151 -14.03 0.06 28.07
N GLU A 152 -13.75 -0.28 26.82
CA GLU A 152 -12.52 0.14 26.14
C GLU A 152 -12.69 1.55 25.60
N THR A 153 -11.70 2.40 25.76
CA THR A 153 -11.71 3.80 25.33
C THR A 153 -10.45 4.12 24.54
N GLY A 154 -10.62 4.94 23.51
CA GLY A 154 -9.56 5.38 22.62
C GLY A 154 -9.37 4.51 21.39
N ASP A 155 -8.69 5.08 20.42
CA ASP A 155 -8.39 4.38 19.15
C ASP A 155 -7.49 3.17 19.39
N LEU A 156 -7.89 2.04 18.84
CA LEU A 156 -7.14 0.79 18.90
C LEU A 156 -6.62 0.43 17.50
N SER A 157 -5.56 -0.38 17.42
CA SER A 157 -4.96 -0.74 16.14
C SER A 157 -4.52 -2.19 16.07
N PHE A 158 -4.52 -2.71 14.86
CA PHE A 158 -3.93 -3.98 14.45
C PHE A 158 -3.22 -3.80 13.10
N THR A 159 -2.51 -4.81 12.62
CA THR A 159 -1.86 -4.77 11.31
C THR A 159 -2.44 -5.82 10.37
N ALA A 160 -2.62 -5.43 9.11
CA ALA A 160 -2.92 -6.32 8.00
C ALA A 160 -1.61 -6.67 7.29
N VAL A 161 -1.40 -7.95 7.00
CA VAL A 161 -0.16 -8.48 6.45
C VAL A 161 -0.46 -9.41 5.28
N LEU A 162 0.34 -9.32 4.24
CA LEU A 162 0.38 -10.29 3.14
C LEU A 162 1.55 -11.25 3.35
N ALA A 163 1.33 -12.53 3.11
CA ALA A 163 2.32 -13.59 3.24
C ALA A 163 2.17 -14.62 2.12
N ASP A 164 3.15 -15.49 1.96
CA ASP A 164 3.14 -16.68 1.11
C ASP A 164 2.64 -16.42 -0.35
N PRO A 165 3.23 -15.46 -1.08
CA PRO A 165 2.88 -15.20 -2.47
C PRO A 165 3.31 -16.38 -3.35
N THR A 166 2.45 -16.80 -4.28
CA THR A 166 2.71 -17.96 -5.16
C THR A 166 3.11 -17.54 -6.58
N ASN A 167 3.41 -18.51 -7.43
CA ASN A 167 3.71 -18.33 -8.85
C ASN A 167 4.85 -17.32 -9.15
N GLY A 168 5.81 -17.14 -8.22
CA GLY A 168 6.92 -16.20 -8.38
C GLY A 168 6.51 -14.71 -8.30
N THR A 169 5.32 -14.40 -7.80
CA THR A 169 4.97 -13.06 -7.33
C THR A 169 5.73 -12.73 -6.04
N ILE A 170 5.81 -11.46 -5.71
CA ILE A 170 6.47 -10.99 -4.48
C ILE A 170 5.53 -10.08 -3.68
N ILE A 171 5.91 -9.78 -2.43
CA ILE A 171 5.21 -8.79 -1.61
C ILE A 171 5.82 -7.41 -1.84
N GLY A 172 4.95 -6.41 -2.01
CA GLY A 172 5.30 -5.02 -2.26
C GLY A 172 5.45 -4.17 -0.98
N PHE A 173 5.31 -2.84 -1.13
CA PHE A 173 5.74 -1.88 -0.11
C PHE A 173 4.80 -1.71 1.09
N ASN A 174 3.47 -1.72 0.89
CA ASN A 174 2.49 -1.50 1.95
C ASN A 174 2.22 -2.81 2.72
N ASN A 175 3.27 -3.35 3.32
CA ASN A 175 3.20 -4.59 4.08
C ASN A 175 4.18 -4.53 5.27
N PRO A 176 3.70 -4.45 6.49
CA PRO A 176 2.30 -4.43 6.92
C PRO A 176 1.59 -3.10 6.64
N ALA A 177 0.24 -3.12 6.61
CA ALA A 177 -0.59 -1.93 6.69
C ALA A 177 -1.22 -1.81 8.08
N THR A 178 -1.26 -0.60 8.64
CA THR A 178 -1.88 -0.35 9.94
C THR A 178 -3.38 -0.10 9.78
N VAL A 179 -4.20 -0.78 10.57
CA VAL A 179 -5.65 -0.53 10.66
C VAL A 179 -5.98 0.02 12.03
N THR A 180 -6.49 1.24 12.09
CA THR A 180 -6.93 1.90 13.31
C THR A 180 -8.44 1.81 13.42
N ILE A 181 -8.94 1.25 14.51
CA ILE A 181 -10.35 1.25 14.88
C ILE A 181 -10.62 2.55 15.64
N ALA A 182 -11.49 3.39 15.08
CA ALA A 182 -11.87 4.66 15.71
C ALA A 182 -12.84 4.40 16.85
N ASP A 183 -12.53 4.95 18.03
CA ASP A 183 -13.45 4.93 19.16
C ASP A 183 -14.68 5.81 18.88
N SER A 184 -15.87 5.22 18.93
CA SER A 184 -17.12 5.90 18.69
C SER A 184 -17.59 6.73 19.89
N GLU A 185 -17.03 6.54 21.10
CA GLU A 185 -17.43 7.26 22.31
C GLU A 185 -16.78 8.64 22.46
N GLN A 186 -15.70 8.91 21.75
CA GLN A 186 -15.01 10.21 21.82
C GLN A 186 -15.88 11.38 21.33
N TYR A 187 -16.94 11.11 20.58
CA TYR A 187 -17.81 12.15 19.99
C TYR A 187 -19.11 12.40 20.75
N THR A 188 -19.35 11.72 21.87
CA THR A 188 -20.60 11.85 22.65
C THR A 188 -20.46 12.62 23.95
N LYS A 189 -19.32 13.26 24.22
CA LYS A 189 -19.16 14.17 25.37
C LYS A 189 -19.41 15.59 24.91
N GLU A 190 -20.68 15.99 24.88
CA GLU A 190 -21.12 17.37 25.14
C GLU A 190 -21.43 17.54 26.64
#